data_880c082ce61863884050ea0522aac7a6
#
_entry.id   880c082ce61863884050ea0522aac7a6
#
_cell.length_a   1.000
_cell.length_b   1.000
_cell.length_c   1.000
_cell.angle_alpha   90.00
_cell.angle_beta   90.00
_cell.angle_gamma   90.00
#
_symmetry.space_group_name_H-M   'P 1'
#
loop_
_entity.id
_entity.type
_entity.pdbx_description
1 polymer ?
#
loop_
_entity_poly.entity_id
_entity_poly.type
_entity_poly.pdbx_seq_one_letter_code
_entity_poly.pdbx_strand_id
1 'polypeptide(L)'
;MNTPHALIRHPASPPSPVTSVSATLQIEPHDLVIHYLLRGHLDAVRWPPRSDGGPADALWQHTCLEAFIAPETGSAYREFNFSPSGHWAHYAFASERQRHAAGTPVRAPLLDMRRTSAGYELVAVLDRASLPAARVLQIGLSAVIESIDGHTSHWALHHPKDKPDFHDRSGWTLQLPND
;
A
#
# COMPACT_ATOMS: atom_id res chain seq x y z
N MET A 1 15.79 -5.63 13.75
CA MET A 1 15.18 -6.29 12.56
C MET A 1 13.70 -5.96 12.57
N ASN A 2 13.20 -5.39 11.48
CA ASN A 2 11.78 -5.02 11.38
C ASN A 2 10.92 -6.28 11.26
N THR A 3 9.91 -6.42 12.11
CA THR A 3 9.00 -7.57 12.08
C THR A 3 8.13 -7.50 10.83
N PRO A 4 8.05 -8.56 10.01
CA PRO A 4 7.11 -8.61 8.89
C PRO A 4 5.66 -8.70 9.39
N HIS A 5 4.79 -7.90 8.81
CA HIS A 5 3.35 -7.94 9.02
C HIS A 5 2.71 -8.67 7.86
N ALA A 6 1.98 -9.75 8.14
CA ALA A 6 1.25 -10.48 7.11
C ALA A 6 -0.02 -9.71 6.72
N LEU A 7 -0.27 -9.60 5.42
CA LEU A 7 -1.56 -9.16 4.89
C LEU A 7 -2.43 -10.40 4.64
N ILE A 8 -3.69 -10.30 5.02
CA ILE A 8 -4.68 -11.38 4.92
C ILE A 8 -5.50 -11.15 3.66
N ARG A 9 -5.72 -12.21 2.87
CA ARG A 9 -6.63 -12.14 1.72
C ARG A 9 -8.07 -12.04 2.21
N HIS A 10 -8.84 -11.12 1.65
CA HIS A 10 -10.26 -10.97 1.98
C HIS A 10 -11.03 -12.25 1.65
N PRO A 11 -11.89 -12.76 2.57
CA PRO A 11 -12.62 -14.02 2.34
C PRO A 11 -13.51 -14.02 1.09
N ALA A 12 -14.11 -12.86 0.75
CA ALA A 12 -14.93 -12.70 -0.45
C ALA A 12 -14.13 -12.55 -1.75
N SER A 13 -12.79 -12.41 -1.68
CA SER A 13 -11.96 -12.38 -2.89
C SER A 13 -11.88 -13.76 -3.54
N PRO A 14 -11.88 -13.83 -4.89
CA PRO A 14 -11.61 -15.08 -5.59
C PRO A 14 -10.22 -15.63 -5.25
N PRO A 15 -9.92 -16.89 -5.59
CA PRO A 15 -8.58 -17.44 -5.44
C PRO A 15 -7.52 -16.53 -6.07
N SER A 16 -6.37 -16.42 -5.41
CA SER A 16 -5.26 -15.58 -5.86
C SER A 16 -4.08 -16.45 -6.28
N PRO A 17 -3.33 -16.06 -7.33
CA PRO A 17 -2.05 -16.70 -7.65
C PRO A 17 -0.98 -16.42 -6.58
N VAL A 18 -1.13 -15.33 -5.82
CA VAL A 18 -0.28 -15.02 -4.68
C VAL A 18 -0.76 -15.79 -3.45
N THR A 19 0.14 -16.48 -2.77
CA THR A 19 -0.15 -17.28 -1.58
C THR A 19 0.12 -16.51 -0.29
N SER A 20 1.01 -15.52 -0.32
CA SER A 20 1.26 -14.64 0.81
C SER A 20 1.70 -13.26 0.36
N VAL A 21 1.25 -12.25 1.09
CA VAL A 21 1.73 -10.87 1.02
C VAL A 21 2.17 -10.48 2.42
N SER A 22 3.35 -9.90 2.55
CA SER A 22 3.83 -9.35 3.81
C SER A 22 4.50 -8.01 3.58
N ALA A 23 4.56 -7.18 4.62
CA ALA A 23 5.27 -5.92 4.56
C ALA A 23 6.05 -5.66 5.85
N THR A 24 7.18 -4.96 5.72
CA THR A 24 7.91 -4.37 6.84
C THR A 24 7.91 -2.86 6.70
N LEU A 25 7.95 -2.16 7.83
CA LEU A 25 8.10 -0.71 7.88
C LEU A 25 9.34 -0.34 8.66
N GLN A 26 10.03 0.69 8.19
CA GLN A 26 11.19 1.25 8.88
C GLN A 26 11.15 2.76 8.79
N ILE A 27 11.19 3.43 9.95
CA ILE A 27 11.39 4.87 10.00
C ILE A 27 12.90 5.14 9.99
N GLU A 28 13.28 5.99 9.07
CA GLU A 28 14.60 6.60 8.94
C GLU A 28 14.51 8.09 9.30
N PRO A 29 15.62 8.81 9.52
CA PRO A 29 15.57 10.22 9.89
C PRO A 29 14.74 11.11 8.95
N HIS A 30 14.73 10.81 7.66
CA HIS A 30 14.03 11.59 6.64
C HIS A 30 12.97 10.82 5.87
N ASP A 31 12.90 9.50 6.03
CA ASP A 31 12.09 8.62 5.20
C ASP A 31 11.28 7.61 6.02
N LEU A 32 10.15 7.19 5.45
CA LEU A 32 9.46 5.96 5.80
C LEU A 32 9.69 4.96 4.67
N VAL A 33 10.34 3.86 4.99
CA VAL A 33 10.59 2.76 4.04
C VAL A 33 9.56 1.67 4.28
N ILE A 34 8.82 1.30 3.23
CA ILE A 34 7.86 0.20 3.22
C ILE A 34 8.36 -0.85 2.23
N HIS A 35 8.60 -2.07 2.72
CA HIS A 35 9.04 -3.18 1.89
C HIS A 35 7.95 -4.25 1.85
N TYR A 36 7.34 -4.44 0.69
CA TYR A 36 6.37 -5.51 0.40
C TYR A 36 7.07 -6.71 -0.21
N LEU A 37 6.63 -7.91 0.19
CA LEU A 37 7.06 -9.18 -0.36
C LEU A 37 5.85 -10.05 -0.71
N LEU A 38 5.74 -10.40 -1.99
CA LEU A 38 4.70 -11.27 -2.53
C LEU A 38 5.31 -12.63 -2.89
N ARG A 39 4.64 -13.72 -2.48
CA ARG A 39 5.04 -15.10 -2.82
C ARG A 39 3.87 -15.84 -3.45
N GLY A 40 4.16 -16.82 -4.29
CA GLY A 40 3.18 -17.66 -4.96
C GLY A 40 3.51 -17.92 -6.41
N HIS A 41 2.50 -18.18 -7.22
CA HIS A 41 2.60 -18.39 -8.66
C HIS A 41 2.66 -17.03 -9.40
N LEU A 42 3.79 -16.35 -9.27
CA LEU A 42 3.97 -14.98 -9.73
C LEU A 42 3.83 -14.81 -11.26
N ASP A 43 3.99 -15.86 -12.04
CA ASP A 43 3.77 -15.83 -13.49
C ASP A 43 2.27 -15.79 -13.85
N ALA A 44 1.39 -16.12 -12.92
CA ALA A 44 -0.05 -15.99 -13.06
C ALA A 44 -0.60 -14.65 -12.55
N VAL A 45 0.26 -13.75 -12.07
CA VAL A 45 -0.10 -12.36 -11.74
C VAL A 45 -0.02 -11.52 -13.01
N ARG A 46 -1.04 -10.71 -13.24
CA ARG A 46 -1.00 -9.67 -14.28
C ARG A 46 -0.20 -8.47 -13.77
N TRP A 47 1.05 -8.43 -14.17
CA TRP A 47 1.94 -7.32 -13.86
C TRP A 47 1.72 -6.18 -14.83
N PRO A 48 1.49 -4.93 -14.35
CA PRO A 48 1.49 -3.76 -15.21
C PRO A 48 2.85 -3.63 -15.93
N PRO A 49 2.86 -3.26 -17.22
CA PRO A 49 4.13 -3.09 -17.94
C PRO A 49 5.01 -2.03 -17.27
N ARG A 50 6.30 -2.27 -17.24
CA ARG A 50 7.29 -1.32 -16.72
C ARG A 50 7.26 -0.03 -17.52
N SER A 51 7.42 1.10 -16.84
CA SER A 51 7.45 2.44 -17.40
C SER A 51 8.57 3.25 -16.74
N ASP A 52 8.74 4.48 -17.20
CA ASP A 52 9.69 5.45 -16.58
C ASP A 52 9.18 5.96 -15.22
N GLY A 53 8.02 5.48 -14.77
CA GLY A 53 7.41 5.87 -13.49
C GLY A 53 6.66 7.21 -13.58
N GLY A 54 6.47 7.82 -12.41
CA GLY A 54 5.76 9.09 -12.28
C GLY A 54 4.34 8.95 -11.73
N PRO A 55 3.66 10.09 -11.50
CA PRO A 55 2.31 10.08 -10.95
C PRO A 55 1.30 9.55 -11.98
N ALA A 56 0.36 8.71 -11.51
CA ALA A 56 -0.75 8.21 -12.32
C ALA A 56 -1.96 7.98 -11.42
N ASP A 57 -3.17 8.03 -12.00
CA ASP A 57 -4.42 7.80 -11.27
C ASP A 57 -4.92 6.36 -11.45
N ALA A 58 -5.87 5.96 -10.59
CA ALA A 58 -6.60 4.69 -10.67
C ALA A 58 -5.72 3.42 -10.65
N LEU A 59 -4.55 3.47 -10.02
CA LEU A 59 -3.62 2.34 -9.95
C LEU A 59 -4.23 1.11 -9.25
N TRP A 60 -5.15 1.32 -8.28
CA TRP A 60 -5.87 0.27 -7.55
C TRP A 60 -6.77 -0.63 -8.42
N GLN A 61 -7.02 -0.27 -9.67
CA GLN A 61 -7.79 -1.10 -10.61
C GLN A 61 -7.00 -2.32 -11.10
N HIS A 62 -5.69 -2.33 -10.89
CA HIS A 62 -4.76 -3.39 -11.29
C HIS A 62 -3.90 -3.82 -10.11
N THR A 63 -2.89 -4.67 -10.36
CA THR A 63 -1.92 -5.04 -9.31
C THR A 63 -1.24 -3.80 -8.76
N CYS A 64 -1.49 -3.51 -7.46
CA CYS A 64 -1.06 -2.32 -6.74
C CYS A 64 -0.82 -2.62 -5.25
N LEU A 65 0.19 -2.03 -4.66
CA LEU A 65 0.46 -2.05 -3.23
C LEU A 65 0.10 -0.68 -2.66
N GLU A 66 -0.51 -0.64 -1.47
CA GLU A 66 -1.07 0.61 -0.96
C GLU A 66 -0.73 0.81 0.52
N ALA A 67 -0.53 2.07 0.88
CA ALA A 67 -0.35 2.48 2.27
C ALA A 67 -1.33 3.62 2.62
N PHE A 68 -2.09 3.41 3.67
CA PHE A 68 -2.98 4.40 4.29
C PHE A 68 -2.33 4.90 5.56
N ILE A 69 -2.15 6.21 5.69
CA ILE A 69 -1.40 6.83 6.78
C ILE A 69 -2.20 7.98 7.37
N ALA A 70 -2.51 7.89 8.66
CA ALA A 70 -3.27 8.89 9.39
C ALA A 70 -2.54 9.30 10.67
N PRO A 71 -2.81 10.50 11.20
CA PRO A 71 -2.52 10.78 12.60
C PRO A 71 -3.34 9.86 13.49
N GLU A 72 -2.87 9.61 14.71
CA GLU A 72 -3.59 8.81 15.71
C GLU A 72 -5.00 9.35 15.98
N THR A 73 -5.19 10.67 15.88
CA THR A 73 -6.46 11.37 16.12
C THR A 73 -6.95 12.11 14.89
N GLY A 74 -8.26 12.35 14.82
CA GLY A 74 -8.89 13.02 13.69
C GLY A 74 -9.31 12.08 12.59
N SER A 75 -9.96 12.62 11.54
CA SER A 75 -10.54 11.84 10.42
C SER A 75 -9.68 11.86 9.16
N ALA A 76 -8.76 12.84 9.04
CA ALA A 76 -7.94 13.02 7.84
C ALA A 76 -6.88 11.93 7.69
N TYR A 77 -6.56 11.58 6.45
CA TYR A 77 -5.51 10.60 6.15
C TYR A 77 -4.94 10.80 4.74
N ARG A 78 -3.87 10.10 4.47
CA ARG A 78 -3.23 10.01 3.15
C ARG A 78 -3.22 8.57 2.68
N GLU A 79 -3.42 8.40 1.38
CA GLU A 79 -3.29 7.15 0.67
C GLU A 79 -2.16 7.27 -0.33
N PHE A 80 -1.29 6.28 -0.36
CA PHE A 80 -0.23 6.12 -1.35
C PHE A 80 -0.44 4.80 -2.08
N ASN A 81 -0.38 4.85 -3.39
CA ASN A 81 -0.49 3.69 -4.27
C ASN A 81 0.82 3.50 -5.03
N PHE A 82 1.33 2.27 -5.05
CA PHE A 82 2.58 1.90 -5.66
C PHE A 82 2.35 0.79 -6.68
N SER A 83 2.48 1.13 -7.96
CA SER A 83 2.33 0.16 -9.02
C SER A 83 3.65 -0.54 -9.33
N PRO A 84 3.64 -1.86 -9.62
CA PRO A 84 4.78 -2.56 -10.16
C PRO A 84 5.31 -2.01 -11.49
N SER A 85 4.57 -1.14 -12.17
CA SER A 85 5.03 -0.43 -13.36
C SER A 85 6.08 0.65 -13.06
N GLY A 86 6.17 1.14 -11.81
CA GLY A 86 6.94 2.31 -11.40
C GLY A 86 6.07 3.55 -11.19
N HIS A 87 4.80 3.53 -11.62
CA HIS A 87 3.87 4.61 -11.33
C HIS A 87 3.44 4.62 -9.87
N TRP A 88 3.07 5.79 -9.38
CA TRP A 88 2.56 6.00 -8.04
C TRP A 88 1.40 6.98 -8.03
N ALA A 89 0.57 6.93 -6.99
CA ALA A 89 -0.45 7.93 -6.71
C ALA A 89 -0.41 8.35 -5.24
N HIS A 90 -0.88 9.56 -4.98
CA HIS A 90 -1.10 10.08 -3.64
C HIS A 90 -2.45 10.80 -3.59
N TYR A 91 -3.22 10.47 -2.56
CA TYR A 91 -4.49 11.12 -2.29
C TYR A 91 -4.54 11.58 -0.85
N ALA A 92 -5.01 12.82 -0.64
CA ALA A 92 -5.30 13.34 0.68
C ALA A 92 -6.81 13.33 0.91
N PHE A 93 -7.23 12.85 2.07
CA PHE A 93 -8.63 12.76 2.48
C PHE A 93 -8.88 13.57 3.74
N ALA A 94 -9.99 14.32 3.78
CA ALA A 94 -10.46 15.00 4.97
C ALA A 94 -11.18 14.04 5.94
N SER A 95 -11.83 13.02 5.40
CA SER A 95 -12.51 11.93 6.10
C SER A 95 -12.65 10.73 5.16
N GLU A 96 -13.26 9.64 5.64
CA GLU A 96 -13.43 8.42 4.85
C GLU A 96 -13.99 8.73 3.45
N ARG A 97 -13.19 8.41 2.40
CA ARG A 97 -13.49 8.58 0.97
C ARG A 97 -13.79 10.02 0.53
N GLN A 98 -13.58 11.03 1.38
CA GLN A 98 -13.76 12.44 1.02
C GLN A 98 -12.42 13.08 0.70
N ARG A 99 -12.06 13.11 -0.57
CA ARG A 99 -10.82 13.71 -1.05
C ARG A 99 -10.76 15.19 -0.74
N HIS A 100 -9.61 15.67 -0.31
CA HIS A 100 -9.33 17.09 -0.20
C HIS A 100 -9.29 17.72 -1.59
N ALA A 101 -10.01 18.84 -1.78
CA ALA A 101 -10.06 19.56 -3.06
C ALA A 101 -8.69 20.17 -3.44
N ALA A 102 -7.92 20.60 -2.44
CA ALA A 102 -6.55 21.06 -2.64
C ALA A 102 -5.61 19.89 -2.34
N GLY A 103 -4.96 19.35 -3.37
CA GLY A 103 -3.93 18.33 -3.18
C GLY A 103 -2.83 18.84 -2.24
N THR A 104 -2.46 18.02 -1.25
CA THR A 104 -1.26 18.32 -0.45
C THR A 104 -0.04 17.96 -1.29
N PRO A 105 0.90 18.87 -1.52
CA PRO A 105 2.12 18.55 -2.22
C PRO A 105 2.87 17.42 -1.50
N VAL A 106 3.31 16.44 -2.24
CA VAL A 106 4.18 15.36 -1.75
C VAL A 106 5.39 15.24 -2.66
N ARG A 107 6.50 14.84 -2.10
CA ARG A 107 7.65 14.42 -2.90
C ARG A 107 7.34 13.07 -3.53
N ALA A 108 7.79 12.88 -4.77
CA ALA A 108 7.67 11.59 -5.44
C ALA A 108 8.31 10.49 -4.60
N PRO A 109 7.61 9.38 -4.31
CA PRO A 109 8.23 8.24 -3.67
C PRO A 109 9.30 7.63 -4.58
N LEU A 110 10.36 7.08 -3.97
CA LEU A 110 11.29 6.23 -4.71
C LEU A 110 10.75 4.80 -4.67
N LEU A 111 10.64 4.17 -5.83
CA LEU A 111 10.15 2.80 -5.95
C LEU A 111 11.25 1.91 -6.53
N ASP A 112 11.57 0.82 -5.83
CA ASP A 112 12.42 -0.27 -6.35
C ASP A 112 11.59 -1.56 -6.38
N MET A 113 11.59 -2.22 -7.53
CA MET A 113 10.80 -3.41 -7.76
C MET A 113 11.63 -4.48 -8.46
N ARG A 114 11.67 -5.69 -7.88
CA ARG A 114 12.47 -6.78 -8.39
C ARG A 114 11.88 -8.16 -8.10
N ARG A 115 12.13 -9.11 -8.99
CA ARG A 115 12.00 -10.54 -8.67
C ARG A 115 13.27 -11.03 -8.00
N THR A 116 13.10 -11.78 -6.93
CA THR A 116 14.18 -12.44 -6.19
C THR A 116 13.84 -13.91 -5.99
N SER A 117 14.77 -14.68 -5.43
CA SER A 117 14.48 -16.05 -5.00
C SER A 117 13.44 -16.13 -3.88
N ALA A 118 13.25 -15.05 -3.13
CA ALA A 118 12.24 -14.96 -2.06
C ALA A 118 10.84 -14.66 -2.58
N GLY A 119 10.70 -14.07 -3.78
CA GLY A 119 9.43 -13.67 -4.35
C GLY A 119 9.53 -12.40 -5.21
N TYR A 120 8.45 -11.62 -5.26
CA TYR A 120 8.44 -10.28 -5.84
C TYR A 120 8.50 -9.25 -4.71
N GLU A 121 9.48 -8.38 -4.79
CA GLU A 121 9.72 -7.32 -3.82
C GLU A 121 9.37 -5.96 -4.43
N LEU A 122 8.67 -5.13 -3.64
CA LEU A 122 8.49 -3.71 -3.92
C LEU A 122 8.90 -2.93 -2.68
N VAL A 123 9.87 -2.05 -2.84
CA VAL A 123 10.30 -1.10 -1.80
C VAL A 123 9.82 0.29 -2.19
N ALA A 124 9.05 0.92 -1.30
CA ALA A 124 8.63 2.29 -1.43
C ALA A 124 9.29 3.14 -0.34
N VAL A 125 9.98 4.21 -0.75
CA VAL A 125 10.59 5.19 0.15
C VAL A 125 9.80 6.48 0.08
N LEU A 126 9.16 6.86 1.17
CA LEU A 126 8.34 8.05 1.31
C LEU A 126 9.10 9.09 2.13
N ASP A 127 9.23 10.32 1.61
CA ASP A 127 9.74 11.44 2.41
C ASP A 127 8.82 11.71 3.61
N ARG A 128 9.37 11.76 4.82
CA ARG A 128 8.60 12.01 6.04
C ARG A 128 7.86 13.35 6.01
N ALA A 129 8.36 14.37 5.32
CA ALA A 129 7.64 15.62 5.12
C ALA A 129 6.33 15.45 4.32
N SER A 130 6.19 14.34 3.59
CA SER A 130 4.97 13.96 2.89
C SER A 130 3.96 13.21 3.77
N LEU A 131 4.28 12.91 5.04
CA LEU A 131 3.41 12.22 5.97
C LEU A 131 2.56 13.20 6.79
N PRO A 132 1.46 12.77 7.41
CA PRO A 132 0.73 13.58 8.38
C PRO A 132 1.62 13.99 9.56
N ALA A 133 1.52 15.24 10.00
CA ALA A 133 2.23 15.72 11.19
C ALA A 133 1.59 15.14 12.44
N ALA A 134 2.21 14.14 13.05
CA ALA A 134 1.74 13.49 14.27
C ALA A 134 2.92 12.78 14.95
N ARG A 135 2.83 12.56 16.27
CA ARG A 135 3.82 11.77 17.03
C ARG A 135 3.68 10.27 16.79
N VAL A 136 2.45 9.83 16.56
CA VAL A 136 2.13 8.45 16.23
C VAL A 136 1.29 8.44 14.97
N LEU A 137 1.68 7.62 14.01
CA LEU A 137 0.94 7.37 12.78
C LEU A 137 0.19 6.04 12.91
N GLN A 138 -1.09 6.06 12.56
CA GLN A 138 -1.87 4.84 12.34
C GLN A 138 -1.71 4.45 10.87
N ILE A 139 -1.36 3.19 10.61
CA ILE A 139 -1.02 2.71 9.27
C ILE A 139 -1.87 1.50 8.90
N GLY A 140 -2.50 1.58 7.73
CA GLY A 140 -3.07 0.48 6.99
C GLY A 140 -2.19 0.13 5.81
N LEU A 141 -1.94 -1.17 5.59
CA LEU A 141 -1.24 -1.68 4.42
C LEU A 141 -2.16 -2.61 3.67
N SER A 142 -2.20 -2.48 2.36
CA SER A 142 -3.02 -3.31 1.49
C SER A 142 -2.36 -3.63 0.17
N ALA A 143 -2.97 -4.55 -0.56
CA ALA A 143 -2.59 -4.89 -1.92
C ALA A 143 -3.81 -5.35 -2.71
N VAL A 144 -3.86 -4.92 -3.96
CA VAL A 144 -4.73 -5.47 -5.00
C VAL A 144 -3.86 -6.32 -5.90
N ILE A 145 -4.23 -7.57 -6.11
CA ILE A 145 -3.52 -8.50 -6.99
C ILE A 145 -4.46 -8.96 -8.09
N GLU A 146 -4.16 -8.57 -9.31
CA GLU A 146 -4.87 -9.00 -10.51
C GLU A 146 -4.18 -10.24 -11.08
N SER A 147 -4.96 -11.28 -11.37
CA SER A 147 -4.49 -12.48 -12.06
C SER A 147 -4.62 -12.34 -13.57
N ILE A 148 -3.89 -13.16 -14.32
CA ILE A 148 -3.92 -13.14 -15.80
C ILE A 148 -5.30 -13.43 -16.39
N ASP A 149 -6.18 -14.12 -15.66
CA ASP A 149 -7.57 -14.38 -16.01
C ASP A 149 -8.53 -13.24 -15.67
N GLY A 150 -8.01 -12.11 -15.14
CA GLY A 150 -8.78 -10.89 -14.88
C GLY A 150 -9.46 -10.82 -13.52
N HIS A 151 -9.28 -11.82 -12.65
CA HIS A 151 -9.79 -11.76 -11.28
C HIS A 151 -8.88 -10.92 -10.39
N THR A 152 -9.47 -10.17 -9.45
CA THR A 152 -8.73 -9.40 -8.45
C THR A 152 -8.94 -9.96 -7.06
N SER A 153 -7.86 -10.08 -6.30
CA SER A 153 -7.87 -10.39 -4.88
C SER A 153 -7.37 -9.22 -4.06
N HIS A 154 -7.96 -9.03 -2.88
CA HIS A 154 -7.72 -7.89 -2.00
C HIS A 154 -7.07 -8.38 -0.71
N TRP A 155 -5.98 -7.76 -0.32
CA TRP A 155 -5.16 -8.12 0.84
C TRP A 155 -4.99 -6.91 1.75
N ALA A 156 -5.15 -7.08 3.05
CA ALA A 156 -4.95 -6.02 4.04
C ALA A 156 -4.47 -6.60 5.37
N LEU A 157 -4.00 -5.74 6.26
CA LEU A 157 -3.64 -6.13 7.63
C LEU A 157 -4.81 -6.77 8.37
N HIS A 158 -6.02 -6.21 8.16
CA HIS A 158 -7.28 -6.71 8.70
C HIS A 158 -8.43 -6.29 7.79
N HIS A 159 -9.47 -7.12 7.72
CA HIS A 159 -10.71 -6.85 6.96
C HIS A 159 -11.88 -6.74 7.92
N PRO A 160 -12.34 -5.52 8.26
CA PRO A 160 -13.43 -5.34 9.23
C PRO A 160 -14.83 -5.56 8.64
N LYS A 161 -14.97 -5.60 7.31
CA LYS A 161 -16.26 -5.66 6.59
C LYS A 161 -16.38 -6.92 5.74
N ASP A 162 -17.61 -7.26 5.36
CA ASP A 162 -17.92 -8.39 4.46
C ASP A 162 -17.48 -8.18 3.01
N LYS A 163 -17.17 -6.93 2.63
CA LYS A 163 -16.59 -6.56 1.35
C LYS A 163 -15.26 -5.88 1.56
N PRO A 164 -14.29 -6.03 0.64
CA PRO A 164 -13.01 -5.33 0.74
C PRO A 164 -13.21 -3.82 0.85
N ASP A 165 -12.70 -3.22 1.90
CA ASP A 165 -12.73 -1.78 2.11
C ASP A 165 -11.47 -1.32 2.84
N PHE A 166 -10.48 -0.82 2.08
CA PHE A 166 -9.20 -0.38 2.63
C PHE A 166 -9.27 1.01 3.29
N HIS A 167 -10.35 1.77 3.05
CA HIS A 167 -10.55 3.08 3.69
C HIS A 167 -11.09 2.97 5.13
N ASP A 168 -11.56 1.80 5.53
CA ASP A 168 -12.01 1.60 6.91
C ASP A 168 -10.81 1.55 7.86
N ARG A 169 -10.68 2.59 8.70
CA ARG A 169 -9.55 2.75 9.64
C ARG A 169 -9.47 1.65 10.69
N SER A 170 -10.54 0.92 10.97
CA SER A 170 -10.49 -0.22 11.88
C SER A 170 -9.66 -1.39 11.33
N GLY A 171 -9.40 -1.39 10.01
CA GLY A 171 -8.46 -2.29 9.33
C GLY A 171 -6.99 -1.88 9.44
N TRP A 172 -6.67 -0.66 9.90
CA TRP A 172 -5.30 -0.13 10.00
C TRP A 172 -4.72 -0.43 11.38
N THR A 173 -4.16 -1.59 11.53
CA THR A 173 -3.79 -2.15 12.83
C THR A 173 -2.37 -1.79 13.31
N LEU A 174 -1.59 -1.07 12.50
CA LEU A 174 -0.24 -0.69 12.88
C LEU A 174 -0.19 0.72 13.45
N GLN A 175 0.63 0.89 14.48
CA GLN A 175 1.00 2.18 15.03
C GLN A 175 2.50 2.36 14.91
N LEU A 176 2.92 3.51 14.42
CA LEU A 176 4.32 3.81 14.14
C LEU A 176 4.68 5.13 14.84
N PRO A 177 5.61 5.13 15.83
CA PRO A 177 6.17 6.36 16.37
C PRO A 177 6.82 7.19 15.25
N ASN A 178 6.59 8.50 15.25
CA ASN A 178 7.03 9.43 14.20
C ASN A 178 7.76 10.65 14.80
N ASP A 179 8.51 10.41 15.88
CA ASP A 179 9.30 11.44 16.56
C ASP A 179 10.54 11.87 15.76
#